data_b69c4780fa5d0e9f92752237e9b2b89b
#
_entry.id   b69c4780fa5d0e9f92752237e9b2b89b
#
_cell.length_a   1.000
_cell.length_b   1.000
_cell.length_c   1.000
_cell.angle_alpha   90.00
_cell.angle_beta   90.00
_cell.angle_gamma   90.00
#
_symmetry.space_group_name_H-M   'P 1'
#
loop_
_entity.id
_entity.type
_entity.pdbx_description
1 polymer ?
#
loop_
_entity_poly.entity_id
_entity_poly.type
_entity_poly.pdbx_seq_one_letter_code
_entity_poly.pdbx_strand_id
1 'polypeptide(L)'
;MLAEFVLVLVGCCAPAPAEAPVAAVASPVRAVPCEEVIDHVRFPYLGNRDPRYRARLVLDAVSAPGAFVPQTSPTESRPWTHFAKWGMVVRGGAGPVVTVTVPRAWRARVAISWGNAQHTVFHTLRFPRCGADGAQGNAYAGGFFLRRASDCVPLRYQVGARSKTLWFGVGRRCVR
;
A
#
# COMPACT_ATOMS: atom_id res chain seq x y z
N MET A 1 -74.85 26.39 -15.41
CA MET A 1 -73.53 25.99 -15.98
C MET A 1 -72.53 26.18 -14.89
N LEU A 2 -72.12 25.08 -14.21
CA LEU A 2 -71.15 25.05 -13.15
C LEU A 2 -69.78 24.61 -13.80
N ALA A 3 -68.76 25.42 -13.70
CA ALA A 3 -67.43 25.09 -14.20
C ALA A 3 -66.61 24.48 -13.04
N GLU A 4 -66.26 23.19 -13.14
CA GLU A 4 -65.39 22.53 -12.21
C GLU A 4 -63.95 22.89 -12.55
N PHE A 5 -63.19 23.46 -11.58
CA PHE A 5 -61.76 23.69 -11.65
C PHE A 5 -61.07 22.47 -11.10
N VAL A 6 -60.36 21.71 -11.95
CA VAL A 6 -59.45 20.64 -11.56
C VAL A 6 -58.10 21.24 -11.21
N LEU A 7 -57.73 21.17 -9.94
CA LEU A 7 -56.41 21.60 -9.44
C LEU A 7 -55.40 20.43 -9.59
N VAL A 8 -54.49 20.52 -10.57
CA VAL A 8 -53.43 19.54 -10.75
C VAL A 8 -52.26 19.92 -9.83
N LEU A 9 -52.04 19.15 -8.76
CA LEU A 9 -50.87 19.25 -7.88
C LEU A 9 -49.69 18.56 -8.57
N VAL A 10 -48.76 19.33 -9.11
CA VAL A 10 -47.46 18.84 -9.60
C VAL A 10 -46.57 18.65 -8.38
N GLY A 11 -46.42 17.40 -7.94
CA GLY A 11 -45.47 17.02 -6.89
C GLY A 11 -44.01 17.11 -7.40
N CYS A 12 -43.24 18.08 -6.93
CA CYS A 12 -41.80 18.15 -7.14
C CYS A 12 -41.11 17.04 -6.34
N CYS A 13 -40.70 15.94 -6.99
CA CYS A 13 -39.77 15.00 -6.44
C CYS A 13 -38.37 15.63 -6.46
N ALA A 14 -37.91 16.16 -5.33
CA ALA A 14 -36.54 16.56 -5.16
C ALA A 14 -35.63 15.28 -5.16
N PRO A 15 -34.56 15.25 -5.94
CA PRO A 15 -33.63 14.12 -5.89
C PRO A 15 -32.97 14.04 -4.50
N ALA A 16 -32.97 12.82 -3.93
CA ALA A 16 -32.27 12.57 -2.68
C ALA A 16 -30.77 12.92 -2.82
N PRO A 17 -30.16 13.55 -1.80
CA PRO A 17 -28.74 13.86 -1.84
C PRO A 17 -27.94 12.56 -2.00
N ALA A 18 -27.10 12.49 -3.03
CA ALA A 18 -26.20 11.38 -3.23
C ALA A 18 -25.26 11.28 -2.01
N GLU A 19 -25.31 10.16 -1.32
CA GLU A 19 -24.42 9.86 -0.20
C GLU A 19 -22.98 9.94 -0.69
N ALA A 20 -22.19 10.88 -0.16
CA ALA A 20 -20.78 11.00 -0.49
C ALA A 20 -20.07 9.72 -0.07
N PRO A 21 -19.22 9.10 -0.92
CA PRO A 21 -18.54 7.87 -0.59
C PRO A 21 -17.69 8.09 0.67
N VAL A 22 -17.95 7.30 1.71
CA VAL A 22 -17.18 7.32 2.96
C VAL A 22 -15.74 7.04 2.61
N ALA A 23 -14.87 8.01 2.80
CA ALA A 23 -13.45 7.85 2.56
C ALA A 23 -12.93 6.73 3.47
N ALA A 24 -12.39 5.67 2.87
CA ALA A 24 -11.76 4.59 3.62
C ALA A 24 -10.59 5.17 4.43
N VAL A 25 -10.81 5.34 5.74
CA VAL A 25 -9.78 5.84 6.66
C VAL A 25 -8.73 4.73 6.79
N ALA A 26 -7.51 5.01 6.36
CA ALA A 26 -6.41 4.07 6.51
C ALA A 26 -6.21 3.78 8.00
N SER A 27 -6.34 2.52 8.40
CA SER A 27 -6.11 2.08 9.78
C SER A 27 -4.70 2.48 10.24
N PRO A 28 -4.50 2.92 11.50
CA PRO A 28 -3.22 3.45 11.96
C PRO A 28 -2.08 2.44 11.86
N VAL A 29 -2.30 1.19 12.24
CA VAL A 29 -1.30 0.11 12.20
C VAL A 29 -1.99 -1.22 11.91
N ARG A 30 -1.41 -2.03 11.00
CA ARG A 30 -1.85 -3.40 10.76
C ARG A 30 -0.69 -4.36 11.00
N ALA A 31 -0.90 -5.39 11.81
CA ALA A 31 -0.05 -6.57 11.84
C ALA A 31 -0.40 -7.45 10.63
N VAL A 32 0.59 -7.80 9.81
CA VAL A 32 0.42 -8.68 8.65
C VAL A 32 0.51 -10.12 9.13
N PRO A 33 -0.55 -10.94 9.02
CA PRO A 33 -0.52 -12.32 9.46
C PRO A 33 0.48 -13.17 8.68
N CYS A 34 0.99 -14.25 9.29
CA CYS A 34 1.93 -15.15 8.61
C CYS A 34 1.28 -15.92 7.45
N GLU A 35 -0.01 -16.14 7.51
CA GLU A 35 -0.81 -16.80 6.48
C GLU A 35 -0.87 -15.98 5.17
N GLU A 36 -0.47 -14.73 5.21
CA GLU A 36 -0.38 -13.84 4.03
C GLU A 36 1.00 -13.86 3.35
N VAL A 37 1.91 -14.69 3.81
CA VAL A 37 3.14 -15.02 3.10
C VAL A 37 2.77 -15.79 1.82
N ILE A 38 3.14 -15.23 0.67
CA ILE A 38 2.80 -15.85 -0.63
C ILE A 38 3.87 -16.84 -1.11
N ASP A 39 5.09 -16.75 -0.58
CA ASP A 39 6.19 -17.63 -0.94
C ASP A 39 7.34 -17.49 0.08
N HIS A 40 8.17 -18.55 0.17
CA HIS A 40 9.42 -18.56 0.90
C HIS A 40 10.59 -18.56 -0.08
N VAL A 41 11.39 -17.50 -0.06
CA VAL A 41 12.50 -17.31 -0.99
C VAL A 41 13.82 -17.21 -0.24
N ARG A 42 14.94 -17.48 -0.94
CA ARG A 42 16.27 -17.25 -0.35
C ARG A 42 16.43 -15.80 0.10
N PHE A 43 16.92 -15.59 1.33
CA PHE A 43 17.23 -14.27 1.85
C PHE A 43 18.77 -14.03 1.92
N PRO A 44 19.27 -12.83 1.59
CA PRO A 44 18.52 -11.73 1.00
C PRO A 44 18.05 -12.03 -0.42
N TYR A 45 16.81 -11.64 -0.72
CA TYR A 45 16.31 -11.70 -2.09
C TYR A 45 16.83 -10.50 -2.87
N LEU A 46 17.71 -10.76 -3.81
CA LEU A 46 18.38 -9.69 -4.58
C LEU A 46 17.65 -9.36 -5.90
N GLY A 47 16.47 -9.92 -6.12
CA GLY A 47 15.73 -9.78 -7.37
C GLY A 47 16.13 -10.83 -8.41
N ASN A 48 15.73 -10.61 -9.64
CA ASN A 48 16.15 -11.45 -10.76
C ASN A 48 17.53 -11.01 -11.32
N ARG A 49 17.98 -11.66 -12.39
CA ARG A 49 19.28 -11.36 -13.03
C ARG A 49 19.35 -9.97 -13.68
N ASP A 50 18.19 -9.34 -13.97
CA ASP A 50 18.13 -8.01 -14.56
C ASP A 50 18.46 -6.94 -13.50
N PRO A 51 19.52 -6.14 -13.68
CA PRO A 51 19.94 -5.11 -12.72
C PRO A 51 18.84 -4.10 -12.38
N ARG A 52 17.87 -3.89 -13.28
CA ARG A 52 16.74 -2.97 -13.05
C ARG A 52 15.85 -3.42 -11.90
N TYR A 53 15.77 -4.73 -11.64
CA TYR A 53 14.95 -5.34 -10.58
C TYR A 53 15.75 -5.71 -9.34
N ARG A 54 17.02 -5.26 -9.23
CA ARG A 54 17.80 -5.51 -8.02
C ARG A 54 17.10 -4.96 -6.79
N ALA A 55 16.89 -5.82 -5.80
CA ALA A 55 16.41 -5.41 -4.51
C ALA A 55 17.52 -4.69 -3.70
N ARG A 56 17.09 -3.83 -2.78
CA ARG A 56 17.96 -3.18 -1.78
C ARG A 56 17.79 -3.88 -0.45
N LEU A 57 18.87 -4.31 0.16
CA LEU A 57 18.85 -4.80 1.54
C LEU A 57 18.70 -3.62 2.51
N VAL A 58 17.71 -3.70 3.37
CA VAL A 58 17.37 -2.64 4.35
C VAL A 58 17.49 -3.22 5.75
N LEU A 59 18.39 -2.66 6.55
CA LEU A 59 18.61 -3.03 7.96
C LEU A 59 18.81 -4.54 8.16
N ASP A 60 19.36 -5.25 7.19
CA ASP A 60 19.59 -6.69 7.16
C ASP A 60 18.32 -7.55 7.37
N ALA A 61 17.15 -6.97 7.24
CA ALA A 61 15.86 -7.61 7.53
C ALA A 61 14.83 -7.53 6.39
N VAL A 62 15.03 -6.64 5.42
CA VAL A 62 14.08 -6.46 4.31
C VAL A 62 14.82 -6.38 2.99
N SER A 63 14.42 -7.20 2.02
CA SER A 63 14.75 -6.97 0.62
C SER A 63 13.62 -6.14 -0.01
N ALA A 64 13.86 -4.83 -0.07
CA ALA A 64 12.95 -3.88 -0.69
C ALA A 64 13.27 -3.73 -2.18
N PRO A 65 12.29 -3.37 -3.00
CA PRO A 65 12.53 -3.07 -4.41
C PRO A 65 13.63 -2.02 -4.60
N GLY A 66 14.42 -2.20 -5.68
CA GLY A 66 15.58 -1.37 -5.99
C GLY A 66 15.26 -0.12 -6.79
N ALA A 67 15.97 0.07 -7.90
CA ALA A 67 15.87 1.26 -8.74
C ALA A 67 14.72 1.22 -9.76
N PHE A 68 14.03 0.10 -9.91
CA PHE A 68 12.89 -0.01 -10.82
C PHE A 68 11.77 0.96 -10.42
N VAL A 69 11.20 1.64 -11.42
CA VAL A 69 10.04 2.53 -11.25
C VAL A 69 8.79 1.77 -11.69
N PRO A 70 7.95 1.29 -10.76
CA PRO A 70 6.73 0.60 -11.11
C PRO A 70 5.78 1.57 -11.79
N GLN A 71 5.07 1.07 -12.79
CA GLN A 71 3.96 1.78 -13.39
C GLN A 71 2.76 1.72 -12.46
N THR A 72 1.91 2.73 -12.54
CA THR A 72 0.66 2.77 -11.83
C THR A 72 -0.51 2.35 -12.72
N SER A 73 -1.50 1.69 -12.14
CA SER A 73 -2.79 1.41 -12.76
C SER A 73 -3.89 2.11 -11.98
N PRO A 74 -4.99 2.53 -12.63
CA PRO A 74 -6.17 3.03 -11.94
C PRO A 74 -6.68 2.02 -10.90
N THR A 75 -7.24 2.53 -9.77
CA THR A 75 -7.90 1.72 -8.75
C THR A 75 -9.15 2.42 -8.25
N GLU A 76 -10.12 1.62 -7.78
CA GLU A 76 -11.37 2.11 -7.17
C GLU A 76 -11.27 2.32 -5.66
N SER A 77 -10.12 2.08 -5.06
CA SER A 77 -9.87 2.18 -3.60
C SER A 77 -9.83 3.63 -3.11
N ARG A 78 -10.95 4.34 -3.19
CA ARG A 78 -11.04 5.76 -2.78
C ARG A 78 -10.52 5.99 -1.35
N PRO A 79 -9.84 7.09 -1.08
CA PRO A 79 -9.54 8.24 -1.95
C PRO A 79 -8.33 8.03 -2.88
N TRP A 80 -7.78 6.83 -2.92
CA TRP A 80 -6.64 6.44 -3.75
C TRP A 80 -7.14 6.13 -5.15
N THR A 81 -6.52 6.71 -6.16
CA THR A 81 -6.95 6.57 -7.56
C THR A 81 -6.00 5.72 -8.38
N HIS A 82 -4.82 5.42 -7.84
CA HIS A 82 -3.78 4.65 -8.53
C HIS A 82 -3.14 3.64 -7.59
N PHE A 83 -2.83 2.47 -8.12
CA PHE A 83 -2.09 1.39 -7.46
C PHE A 83 -0.83 1.06 -8.26
N ALA A 84 0.28 0.85 -7.55
CA ALA A 84 1.52 0.33 -8.12
C ALA A 84 1.89 -0.96 -7.40
N LYS A 85 1.86 -2.08 -8.13
CA LYS A 85 2.22 -3.39 -7.59
C LYS A 85 3.71 -3.45 -7.29
N TRP A 86 4.06 -3.90 -6.08
CA TRP A 86 5.44 -4.06 -5.66
C TRP A 86 5.59 -5.14 -4.59
N GLY A 87 6.36 -6.19 -4.88
CA GLY A 87 6.68 -7.23 -3.91
C GLY A 87 7.71 -6.77 -2.87
N MET A 88 7.67 -7.37 -1.69
CA MET A 88 8.65 -7.15 -0.63
C MET A 88 8.97 -8.50 0.02
N VAL A 89 10.23 -8.70 0.43
CA VAL A 89 10.66 -9.89 1.16
C VAL A 89 11.18 -9.48 2.52
N VAL A 90 10.64 -10.06 3.57
CA VAL A 90 11.06 -9.86 4.96
C VAL A 90 11.79 -11.11 5.43
N ARG A 91 12.94 -10.95 6.10
CA ARG A 91 13.70 -12.08 6.65
C ARG A 91 12.82 -12.93 7.55
N GLY A 92 12.88 -14.24 7.35
CA GLY A 92 12.13 -15.22 8.12
C GLY A 92 12.83 -15.65 9.41
N GLY A 93 12.25 -16.62 10.11
CA GLY A 93 12.78 -17.24 11.32
C GLY A 93 12.83 -16.30 12.52
N ALA A 94 13.83 -16.46 13.37
CA ALA A 94 14.01 -15.66 14.59
C ALA A 94 14.40 -14.18 14.36
N GLY A 95 14.21 -13.66 13.13
CA GLY A 95 14.50 -12.29 12.78
C GLY A 95 13.69 -11.26 13.57
N PRO A 96 14.11 -10.00 13.61
CA PRO A 96 13.39 -8.94 14.31
C PRO A 96 12.07 -8.61 13.59
N VAL A 97 11.09 -8.15 14.37
CA VAL A 97 9.86 -7.55 13.82
C VAL A 97 10.22 -6.35 12.96
N VAL A 98 9.65 -6.30 11.76
CA VAL A 98 9.82 -5.20 10.81
C VAL A 98 8.57 -4.33 10.80
N THR A 99 8.74 -3.01 10.93
CA THR A 99 7.66 -2.05 10.75
C THR A 99 7.96 -1.18 9.53
N VAL A 100 6.99 -1.04 8.64
CA VAL A 100 7.05 -0.18 7.45
C VAL A 100 6.00 0.90 7.57
N THR A 101 6.42 2.17 7.52
CA THR A 101 5.53 3.31 7.77
C THR A 101 5.64 4.35 6.67
N VAL A 102 4.50 4.85 6.22
CA VAL A 102 4.39 6.09 5.45
C VAL A 102 4.54 7.27 6.43
N PRO A 103 5.54 8.15 6.29
CA PRO A 103 5.71 9.31 7.16
C PRO A 103 4.47 10.21 7.18
N ARG A 104 4.17 10.82 8.34
CA ARG A 104 2.94 11.59 8.56
C ARG A 104 2.66 12.63 7.46
N ALA A 105 3.67 13.36 7.02
CA ALA A 105 3.54 14.37 5.97
C ALA A 105 3.11 13.81 4.60
N TRP A 106 3.18 12.49 4.41
CA TRP A 106 2.86 11.80 3.15
C TRP A 106 1.53 11.05 3.17
N ARG A 107 0.92 10.87 4.35
CA ARG A 107 -0.29 10.06 4.52
C ARG A 107 -1.50 10.55 3.72
N ALA A 108 -1.58 11.85 3.42
CA ALA A 108 -2.62 12.39 2.55
C ALA A 108 -2.42 12.05 1.07
N ARG A 109 -1.23 11.55 0.67
CA ARG A 109 -0.84 11.31 -0.72
C ARG A 109 -0.60 9.84 -1.04
N VAL A 110 -0.22 9.05 -0.01
CA VAL A 110 0.24 7.68 -0.16
C VAL A 110 -0.31 6.82 0.96
N ALA A 111 -0.75 5.62 0.61
CA ALA A 111 -0.96 4.51 1.52
C ALA A 111 -0.26 3.26 0.98
N ILE A 112 -0.15 2.21 1.78
CA ILE A 112 0.51 0.97 1.45
C ILE A 112 -0.37 -0.22 1.79
N SER A 113 -0.18 -1.32 1.04
CA SER A 113 -0.74 -2.61 1.37
C SER A 113 0.27 -3.69 0.97
N TRP A 114 0.64 -4.55 1.92
CA TRP A 114 1.35 -5.81 1.68
C TRP A 114 0.70 -6.89 2.49
N GLY A 115 0.74 -8.09 1.95
CA GLY A 115 -0.05 -9.20 2.40
C GLY A 115 -1.34 -9.32 1.59
N ASN A 116 -2.27 -10.14 2.04
CA ASN A 116 -3.48 -10.46 1.28
C ASN A 116 -4.67 -9.53 1.59
N ALA A 117 -4.42 -8.35 2.16
CA ALA A 117 -5.44 -7.36 2.49
C ALA A 117 -5.95 -6.66 1.23
N GLN A 118 -6.63 -7.40 0.36
CA GLN A 118 -7.24 -6.85 -0.85
C GLN A 118 -8.15 -5.66 -0.48
N HIS A 119 -7.96 -4.54 -1.17
CA HIS A 119 -8.73 -3.29 -1.03
C HIS A 119 -8.59 -2.53 0.30
N THR A 120 -7.85 -3.06 1.30
CA THR A 120 -7.58 -2.34 2.54
C THR A 120 -6.18 -1.74 2.50
N VAL A 121 -6.09 -0.44 2.81
CA VAL A 121 -4.84 0.32 2.77
C VAL A 121 -4.48 0.84 4.16
N PHE A 122 -3.19 0.99 4.40
CA PHE A 122 -2.63 1.34 5.69
C PHE A 122 -1.55 2.42 5.54
N HIS A 123 -1.23 3.10 6.63
CA HIS A 123 -0.04 3.93 6.70
C HIS A 123 1.11 3.25 7.44
N THR A 124 0.81 2.18 8.18
CA THR A 124 1.83 1.40 8.90
C THR A 124 1.48 -0.08 8.85
N LEU A 125 2.45 -0.88 8.43
CA LEU A 125 2.38 -2.33 8.43
C LEU A 125 3.46 -2.88 9.37
N ARG A 126 3.11 -3.86 10.16
CA ARG A 126 4.01 -4.58 11.07
C ARG A 126 4.07 -6.03 10.65
N PHE A 127 5.26 -6.51 10.29
CA PHE A 127 5.53 -7.87 9.88
C PHE A 127 6.09 -8.64 11.07
N PRO A 128 5.33 -9.59 11.64
CA PRO A 128 5.79 -10.42 12.74
C PRO A 128 6.87 -11.38 12.25
N ARG A 129 7.43 -12.14 13.18
CA ARG A 129 8.32 -13.26 12.86
C ARG A 129 7.47 -14.41 12.32
N CYS A 130 7.67 -14.78 11.07
CA CYS A 130 7.01 -15.92 10.45
C CYS A 130 8.02 -17.05 10.22
N GLY A 131 7.55 -18.27 10.32
CA GLY A 131 8.28 -19.51 10.52
C GLY A 131 9.27 -20.03 9.48
N ALA A 132 9.80 -19.20 8.57
CA ALA A 132 10.92 -19.61 7.73
C ALA A 132 12.23 -19.62 8.54
N ASP A 133 13.22 -20.44 8.15
CA ASP A 133 14.55 -20.38 8.74
C ASP A 133 15.26 -19.05 8.39
N GLY A 134 16.37 -18.74 9.07
CA GLY A 134 17.07 -17.46 8.89
C GLY A 134 17.74 -17.29 7.52
N ALA A 135 17.84 -18.36 6.70
CA ALA A 135 18.34 -18.33 5.32
C ALA A 135 17.21 -18.05 4.31
N GLN A 136 15.97 -18.08 4.76
CA GLN A 136 14.79 -17.78 3.97
C GLN A 136 14.18 -16.43 4.34
N GLY A 137 13.41 -15.88 3.41
CA GLY A 137 12.60 -14.70 3.57
C GLY A 137 11.15 -14.95 3.16
N ASN A 138 10.26 -14.27 3.84
CA ASN A 138 8.83 -14.31 3.58
C ASN A 138 8.49 -13.26 2.53
N ALA A 139 7.99 -13.69 1.37
CA ALA A 139 7.58 -12.83 0.29
C ALA A 139 6.12 -12.38 0.49
N TYR A 140 5.89 -11.09 0.28
CA TYR A 140 4.57 -10.47 0.37
C TYR A 140 4.22 -9.74 -0.92
N ALA A 141 3.04 -10.04 -1.48
CA ALA A 141 2.45 -9.25 -2.54
C ALA A 141 1.86 -7.95 -1.97
N GLY A 142 1.89 -6.88 -2.76
CA GLY A 142 1.31 -5.61 -2.38
C GLY A 142 1.87 -4.45 -3.15
N GLY A 143 1.87 -3.26 -2.55
CA GLY A 143 2.38 -2.08 -3.22
C GLY A 143 1.91 -0.77 -2.61
N PHE A 144 1.91 0.24 -3.47
CA PHE A 144 1.59 1.62 -3.14
C PHE A 144 0.22 2.00 -3.68
N PHE A 145 -0.55 2.70 -2.87
CA PHE A 145 -1.78 3.37 -3.27
C PHE A 145 -1.54 4.88 -3.26
N LEU A 146 -1.84 5.53 -4.37
CA LEU A 146 -1.53 6.94 -4.61
C LEU A 146 -2.79 7.71 -4.98
N ARG A 147 -2.82 9.00 -4.65
CA ARG A 147 -3.86 9.93 -5.16
C ARG A 147 -3.57 10.46 -6.56
N ARG A 148 -2.36 10.26 -7.07
CA ARG A 148 -1.89 10.73 -8.39
C ARG A 148 -1.20 9.58 -9.12
N ALA A 149 -1.16 9.65 -10.43
CA ALA A 149 -0.52 8.63 -11.28
C ALA A 149 0.98 8.45 -11.00
N SER A 150 1.63 9.41 -10.38
CA SER A 150 3.06 9.30 -10.05
C SER A 150 3.44 10.10 -8.81
N ASP A 151 4.37 9.56 -8.03
CA ASP A 151 4.95 10.28 -6.89
C ASP A 151 6.35 9.74 -6.54
N CYS A 152 7.05 10.47 -5.67
CA CYS A 152 8.30 10.02 -5.06
C CYS A 152 8.02 9.73 -3.59
N VAL A 153 7.86 8.46 -3.25
CA VAL A 153 7.28 7.97 -2.01
C VAL A 153 8.36 7.64 -0.98
N PRO A 154 8.41 8.29 0.20
CA PRO A 154 9.24 7.84 1.30
C PRO A 154 8.56 6.73 2.09
N LEU A 155 9.31 5.68 2.42
CA LEU A 155 8.95 4.68 3.41
C LEU A 155 10.01 4.61 4.50
N ARG A 156 9.58 4.67 5.75
CA ARG A 156 10.42 4.43 6.91
C ARG A 156 10.33 2.96 7.30
N TYR A 157 11.45 2.28 7.27
CA TYR A 157 11.64 0.93 7.80
C TYR A 157 12.20 1.02 9.21
N GLN A 158 11.67 0.21 10.11
CA GLN A 158 12.16 0.09 11.48
C GLN A 158 12.33 -1.39 11.84
N VAL A 159 13.47 -1.71 12.46
CA VAL A 159 13.86 -3.06 12.86
C VAL A 159 14.52 -2.95 14.25
N GLY A 160 13.77 -3.29 15.30
CA GLY A 160 14.17 -2.96 16.66
C GLY A 160 14.39 -1.46 16.84
N ALA A 161 15.53 -1.05 17.37
CA ALA A 161 15.89 0.37 17.56
C ALA A 161 16.39 1.05 16.27
N ARG A 162 16.75 0.30 15.23
CA ARG A 162 17.29 0.85 13.98
C ARG A 162 16.17 1.31 13.05
N SER A 163 16.36 2.42 12.36
CA SER A 163 15.42 2.88 11.32
C SER A 163 16.14 3.46 10.11
N LYS A 164 15.52 3.35 8.94
CA LYS A 164 16.01 3.90 7.67
C LYS A 164 14.84 4.32 6.80
N THR A 165 14.93 5.51 6.20
CA THR A 165 13.95 5.96 5.20
C THR A 165 14.53 5.73 3.81
N LEU A 166 13.74 5.09 2.95
CA LEU A 166 14.03 4.94 1.52
C LEU A 166 13.00 5.69 0.70
N TRP A 167 13.45 6.22 -0.43
CA TRP A 167 12.60 6.88 -1.40
C TRP A 167 12.39 5.97 -2.60
N PHE A 168 11.15 5.87 -3.05
CA PHE A 168 10.72 5.07 -4.18
C PHE A 168 10.07 5.96 -5.23
N GLY A 169 10.60 5.92 -6.44
CA GLY A 169 9.90 6.47 -7.60
C GLY A 169 8.75 5.55 -7.97
N VAL A 170 7.55 6.08 -8.08
CA VAL A 170 6.35 5.36 -8.50
C VAL A 170 5.72 6.12 -9.65
N GLY A 171 5.59 5.50 -10.82
CA GLY A 171 5.18 6.16 -12.06
C GLY A 171 6.17 7.20 -12.61
N ARG A 172 7.19 7.57 -11.81
CA ARG A 172 8.29 8.47 -12.21
C ARG A 172 9.53 8.21 -11.37
N ARG A 173 10.70 8.59 -11.87
CA ARG A 173 11.93 8.59 -11.04
C ARG A 173 11.89 9.69 -9.97
N CYS A 174 12.48 9.40 -8.80
CA CYS A 174 12.77 10.44 -7.83
C CYS A 174 13.97 11.28 -8.32
N VAL A 175 13.75 12.56 -8.50
CA VAL A 175 14.84 13.55 -8.65
C VAL A 175 15.20 13.99 -7.24
N ARG A 176 16.44 13.78 -6.83
CA ARG A 176 17.01 14.30 -5.58
C ARG A 176 17.74 15.58 -5.86
#